data_b9bda60cd5aca62ec205fa4d496d2b91
#
_entry.id   b9bda60cd5aca62ec205fa4d496d2b91
#
_cell.length_a   1.000
_cell.length_b   1.000
_cell.length_c   1.000
_cell.angle_alpha   90.00
_cell.angle_beta   90.00
_cell.angle_gamma   90.00
#
_symmetry.space_group_name_H-M   'P 1'
#
loop_
_entity.id
_entity.type
_entity.pdbx_description
1 polymer ?
#
loop_
_entity_poly.entity_id
_entity_poly.type
_entity_poly.pdbx_seq_one_letter_code
_entity_poly.pdbx_strand_id
1 'polypeptide(L)'
;LSDVEKALILHDRIAIWCEYDYERLENGTMPDISYSAYGVLVNQFAVCMGYALAYDYLLLQAGIDSYYCSSRLLNHAWNVVYINDTPYHVDVTWDDPVYDKNGQVYHTNFLRSTNGISSTGHNSSGNIDYSTLPTDTTYDSYYWQASVTAFQLVNNELYYIDNDAKALKKINNNGETTVLKSLQYIWQADAGSFWGGHYSRLAFDGKNLLYSTPGAVYSYNIQTGASEIVFEPDLTAGSYYSIYGFKFENCTLICDVYNSPNYELTTKVTNTKTLTHHVDSDWIIDNGPTTTQAGSKHKECINCGLVSQTATIPAISVTAKTNSTINYENCYVFTDLFLCSNIFDLISVTGNTPANVAEANNVYFGTGTKINISNSGEEVSYLTVIVSGDINGDGVCNVLDVNEAERFSTGAKEPTEIEIHAANGEYSTSVTPATYQALLNKVLSV
;
A
#
# COMPACT_ATOMS: atom_id res chain seq x y z
N LEU A 1 7.61 -1.81 -9.56
CA LEU A 1 8.86 -1.62 -8.81
C LEU A 1 9.64 -2.92 -8.73
N SER A 2 10.95 -2.84 -8.89
CA SER A 2 11.88 -3.94 -8.56
C SER A 2 11.93 -4.16 -7.05
N ASP A 3 12.42 -5.32 -6.60
CA ASP A 3 12.53 -5.61 -5.17
C ASP A 3 13.54 -4.66 -4.47
N VAL A 4 14.59 -4.23 -5.17
CA VAL A 4 15.51 -3.19 -4.68
C VAL A 4 14.77 -1.87 -4.40
N GLU A 5 13.94 -1.41 -5.34
CA GLU A 5 13.20 -0.16 -5.18
C GLU A 5 12.15 -0.24 -4.08
N LYS A 6 11.45 -1.38 -3.96
CA LYS A 6 10.50 -1.63 -2.85
C LYS A 6 11.24 -1.58 -1.51
N ALA A 7 12.36 -2.33 -1.40
CA ALA A 7 13.17 -2.36 -0.19
C ALA A 7 13.67 -0.96 0.20
N LEU A 8 14.17 -0.17 -0.76
CA LEU A 8 14.65 1.19 -0.54
C LEU A 8 13.54 2.12 -0.03
N ILE A 9 12.37 2.12 -0.66
CA ILE A 9 11.27 2.97 -0.24
C ILE A 9 10.74 2.59 1.15
N LEU A 10 10.67 1.30 1.46
CA LEU A 10 10.25 0.83 2.79
C LEU A 10 11.28 1.21 3.87
N HIS A 11 12.57 1.08 3.58
CA HIS A 11 13.67 1.52 4.43
C HIS A 11 13.53 3.02 4.78
N ASP A 12 13.45 3.86 3.76
CA ASP A 12 13.35 5.31 3.92
C ASP A 12 12.07 5.73 4.66
N ARG A 13 10.97 5.03 4.37
CA ARG A 13 9.70 5.33 5.03
C ARG A 13 9.75 5.06 6.53
N ILE A 14 10.38 3.97 6.96
CA ILE A 14 10.56 3.66 8.38
C ILE A 14 11.45 4.71 9.04
N ALA A 15 12.59 5.04 8.43
CA ALA A 15 13.54 6.00 8.98
C ALA A 15 12.97 7.43 9.11
N ILE A 16 12.02 7.84 8.24
CA ILE A 16 11.34 9.15 8.39
C ILE A 16 10.17 9.08 9.37
N TRP A 17 9.50 7.92 9.46
CA TRP A 17 8.26 7.76 10.20
C TRP A 17 8.49 7.57 11.70
N CYS A 18 9.57 6.90 12.09
CA CYS A 18 9.87 6.50 13.46
C CYS A 18 11.09 7.28 13.98
N GLU A 19 11.05 7.74 15.22
CA GLU A 19 12.19 8.28 15.92
C GLU A 19 12.83 7.19 16.81
N TYR A 20 14.17 7.14 16.84
CA TYR A 20 14.86 6.24 17.75
C TYR A 20 14.63 6.66 19.21
N ASP A 21 14.15 5.76 20.05
CA ASP A 21 13.74 6.01 21.44
C ASP A 21 14.94 6.16 22.39
N TYR A 22 15.85 7.08 22.05
CA TYR A 22 17.13 7.27 22.70
C TYR A 22 16.97 7.73 24.16
N GLU A 23 16.09 8.68 24.44
CA GLU A 23 15.92 9.24 25.79
C GLU A 23 15.48 8.19 26.80
N ARG A 24 14.49 7.33 26.43
CA ARG A 24 14.01 6.27 27.32
C ARG A 24 15.03 5.16 27.46
N LEU A 25 15.83 4.89 26.41
CA LEU A 25 16.93 3.92 26.47
C LEU A 25 17.99 4.39 27.50
N GLU A 26 18.46 5.62 27.41
CA GLU A 26 19.45 6.20 28.32
C GLU A 26 18.94 6.27 29.79
N ASN A 27 17.68 6.57 29.98
CA ASN A 27 17.06 6.68 31.30
C ASN A 27 16.62 5.33 31.89
N GLY A 28 16.76 4.22 31.15
CA GLY A 28 16.33 2.89 31.59
C GLY A 28 14.81 2.76 31.79
N THR A 29 14.02 3.57 31.07
CA THR A 29 12.55 3.62 31.16
C THR A 29 11.87 3.09 29.90
N MET A 30 12.59 2.30 29.10
CA MET A 30 12.12 1.75 27.85
C MET A 30 10.89 0.84 28.04
N PRO A 31 9.75 1.14 27.41
CA PRO A 31 8.60 0.26 27.46
C PRO A 31 8.78 -0.91 26.47
N ASP A 32 8.18 -2.05 26.80
CA ASP A 32 8.26 -3.27 25.93
C ASP A 32 7.80 -3.01 24.49
N ILE A 33 6.87 -2.08 24.29
CA ILE A 33 6.34 -1.74 22.98
C ILE A 33 7.41 -1.17 22.04
N SER A 34 8.46 -0.48 22.55
CA SER A 34 9.55 0.06 21.74
C SER A 34 10.44 -1.05 21.13
N TYR A 35 10.33 -2.28 21.59
CA TYR A 35 10.99 -3.47 21.01
C TYR A 35 10.14 -4.19 19.94
N SER A 36 9.03 -3.61 19.50
CA SER A 36 8.07 -4.26 18.62
C SER A 36 7.86 -3.48 17.31
N ALA A 37 7.41 -4.17 16.26
CA ALA A 37 6.98 -3.53 15.02
C ALA A 37 5.82 -2.52 15.25
N TYR A 38 4.97 -2.75 16.25
CA TYR A 38 3.91 -1.82 16.62
C TYR A 38 4.46 -0.49 17.14
N GLY A 39 5.58 -0.51 17.87
CA GLY A 39 6.28 0.69 18.31
C GLY A 39 6.66 1.59 17.12
N VAL A 40 7.21 1.00 16.05
CA VAL A 40 7.54 1.70 14.81
C VAL A 40 6.29 2.16 14.05
N LEU A 41 5.41 1.21 13.72
CA LEU A 41 4.34 1.46 12.75
C LEU A 41 3.18 2.30 13.28
N VAL A 42 2.96 2.29 14.61
CA VAL A 42 1.84 2.97 15.24
C VAL A 42 2.29 4.06 16.22
N ASN A 43 3.25 3.76 17.08
CA ASN A 43 3.68 4.70 18.11
C ASN A 43 4.77 5.67 17.64
N GLN A 44 5.45 5.36 16.53
CA GLN A 44 6.53 6.17 15.94
C GLN A 44 7.76 6.34 16.85
N PHE A 45 7.94 5.46 17.82
CA PHE A 45 9.10 5.39 18.70
C PHE A 45 9.52 3.93 18.91
N ALA A 46 10.77 3.60 18.62
CA ALA A 46 11.29 2.25 18.81
C ALA A 46 12.81 2.23 18.97
N VAL A 47 13.34 1.06 19.33
CA VAL A 47 14.76 0.74 19.29
C VAL A 47 15.03 -0.26 18.16
N CYS A 48 16.29 -0.60 17.93
CA CYS A 48 16.76 -1.44 16.82
C CYS A 48 15.93 -2.71 16.56
N MET A 49 15.52 -3.41 17.62
CA MET A 49 14.66 -4.59 17.50
C MET A 49 13.30 -4.25 16.87
N GLY A 50 12.67 -3.15 17.28
CA GLY A 50 11.42 -2.69 16.70
C GLY A 50 11.56 -2.34 15.21
N TYR A 51 12.63 -1.60 14.86
CA TYR A 51 12.96 -1.27 13.45
C TYR A 51 13.13 -2.52 12.59
N ALA A 52 13.94 -3.47 13.05
CA ALA A 52 14.19 -4.71 12.32
C ALA A 52 12.91 -5.52 12.11
N LEU A 53 12.07 -5.66 13.14
CA LEU A 53 10.79 -6.38 13.06
C LEU A 53 9.77 -5.67 12.16
N ALA A 54 9.72 -4.33 12.19
CA ALA A 54 8.83 -3.57 11.31
C ALA A 54 9.25 -3.67 9.84
N TYR A 55 10.54 -3.58 9.58
CA TYR A 55 11.08 -3.71 8.23
C TYR A 55 10.86 -5.11 7.66
N ASP A 56 11.15 -6.16 8.44
CA ASP A 56 10.86 -7.56 8.08
C ASP A 56 9.39 -7.76 7.71
N TYR A 57 8.48 -7.27 8.55
CA TYR A 57 7.04 -7.35 8.32
C TYR A 57 6.63 -6.67 6.99
N LEU A 58 7.13 -5.45 6.73
CA LEU A 58 6.78 -4.70 5.51
C LEU A 58 7.38 -5.34 4.25
N LEU A 59 8.61 -5.85 4.33
CA LEU A 59 9.24 -6.58 3.23
C LEU A 59 8.44 -7.83 2.86
N LEU A 60 8.01 -8.60 3.86
CA LEU A 60 7.18 -9.79 3.65
C LEU A 60 5.85 -9.44 2.96
N GLN A 61 5.20 -8.33 3.35
CA GLN A 61 3.98 -7.84 2.66
C GLN A 61 4.27 -7.40 1.22
N ALA A 62 5.49 -6.94 0.92
CA ALA A 62 5.93 -6.57 -0.42
C ALA A 62 6.41 -7.75 -1.29
N GLY A 63 6.40 -8.98 -0.73
CA GLY A 63 6.85 -10.20 -1.38
C GLY A 63 8.37 -10.35 -1.43
N ILE A 64 9.09 -9.74 -0.47
CA ILE A 64 10.55 -9.81 -0.36
C ILE A 64 10.91 -10.61 0.89
N ASP A 65 11.69 -11.66 0.71
CA ASP A 65 12.16 -12.48 1.81
C ASP A 65 13.22 -11.72 2.63
N SER A 66 13.08 -11.79 3.95
CA SER A 66 14.05 -11.23 4.89
C SER A 66 14.06 -12.00 6.19
N TYR A 67 15.08 -11.78 7.01
CA TYR A 67 15.09 -12.29 8.36
C TYR A 67 15.79 -11.34 9.33
N TYR A 68 15.37 -11.41 10.57
CA TYR A 68 15.93 -10.70 11.71
C TYR A 68 17.34 -11.21 12.03
N CYS A 69 18.27 -10.30 12.18
CA CYS A 69 19.67 -10.53 12.52
C CYS A 69 20.03 -9.76 13.79
N SER A 70 20.87 -10.33 14.66
CA SER A 70 21.28 -9.65 15.88
C SER A 70 22.70 -10.00 16.33
N SER A 71 23.32 -9.05 17.03
CA SER A 71 24.62 -9.21 17.66
C SER A 71 24.55 -8.87 19.16
N ARG A 72 24.89 -9.83 20.01
CA ARG A 72 24.98 -9.61 21.47
C ARG A 72 26.12 -8.65 21.85
N LEU A 73 27.21 -8.66 21.08
CA LEU A 73 28.37 -7.79 21.36
C LEU A 73 28.05 -6.33 21.06
N LEU A 74 27.27 -6.09 20.02
CA LEU A 74 26.79 -4.75 19.67
C LEU A 74 25.54 -4.35 20.44
N ASN A 75 24.88 -5.29 21.12
CA ASN A 75 23.55 -5.10 21.68
C ASN A 75 22.60 -4.49 20.64
N HIS A 76 22.59 -5.06 19.42
CA HIS A 76 21.97 -4.47 18.26
C HIS A 76 21.29 -5.51 17.38
N ALA A 77 20.26 -5.07 16.60
CA ALA A 77 19.49 -5.89 15.67
C ALA A 77 19.27 -5.14 14.35
N TRP A 78 19.28 -5.90 13.25
CA TRP A 78 19.05 -5.42 11.88
C TRP A 78 18.48 -6.56 11.01
N ASN A 79 18.47 -6.43 9.68
CA ASN A 79 17.92 -7.42 8.76
C ASN A 79 18.96 -7.97 7.78
N VAL A 80 18.70 -9.19 7.31
CA VAL A 80 19.25 -9.71 6.05
C VAL A 80 18.08 -9.84 5.07
N VAL A 81 18.21 -9.19 3.91
CA VAL A 81 17.17 -9.07 2.88
C VAL A 81 17.62 -9.80 1.63
N TYR A 82 16.73 -10.57 1.00
CA TYR A 82 17.02 -11.27 -0.24
C TYR A 82 16.55 -10.48 -1.45
N ILE A 83 17.48 -10.15 -2.32
CA ILE A 83 17.20 -9.53 -3.62
C ILE A 83 17.57 -10.54 -4.72
N ASN A 84 16.59 -11.03 -5.46
CA ASN A 84 16.78 -12.10 -6.45
C ASN A 84 17.56 -13.29 -5.88
N ASP A 85 17.11 -13.82 -4.74
CA ASP A 85 17.73 -14.91 -3.98
C ASP A 85 19.14 -14.63 -3.42
N THR A 86 19.64 -13.40 -3.55
CA THR A 86 20.96 -12.99 -3.04
C THR A 86 20.78 -12.20 -1.74
N PRO A 87 21.40 -12.62 -0.62
CA PRO A 87 21.25 -11.97 0.67
C PRO A 87 22.14 -10.72 0.79
N TYR A 88 21.59 -9.67 1.44
CA TYR A 88 22.29 -8.42 1.78
C TYR A 88 21.89 -7.96 3.17
N HIS A 89 22.83 -7.35 3.90
CA HIS A 89 22.50 -6.68 5.16
C HIS A 89 21.80 -5.35 4.91
N VAL A 90 20.81 -5.04 5.75
CA VAL A 90 20.15 -3.73 5.82
C VAL A 90 19.95 -3.36 7.28
N ASP A 91 20.42 -2.18 7.69
CA ASP A 91 20.18 -1.65 9.02
C ASP A 91 19.52 -0.28 8.97
N VAL A 92 18.19 -0.29 9.05
CA VAL A 92 17.39 0.94 9.05
C VAL A 92 17.68 1.80 10.28
N THR A 93 17.99 1.17 11.43
CA THR A 93 18.24 1.90 12.69
C THR A 93 19.49 2.78 12.59
N TRP A 94 20.57 2.27 12.01
CA TRP A 94 21.80 3.04 11.87
C TRP A 94 21.79 3.99 10.68
N ASP A 95 20.81 3.84 9.79
CA ASP A 95 20.56 4.78 8.70
C ASP A 95 19.53 5.87 9.11
N ASP A 96 18.90 5.74 10.29
CA ASP A 96 18.10 6.75 10.95
C ASP A 96 18.98 7.54 11.97
N PRO A 97 19.17 8.86 11.82
CA PRO A 97 20.04 9.62 12.70
C PRO A 97 19.49 9.70 14.13
N VAL A 98 20.28 9.29 15.13
CA VAL A 98 19.99 9.57 16.54
C VAL A 98 20.03 11.08 16.78
N TYR A 99 19.03 11.59 17.48
CA TYR A 99 18.46 12.93 17.45
C TYR A 99 17.90 13.21 16.05
N ASP A 100 16.63 12.90 15.89
CA ASP A 100 15.90 12.99 14.62
C ASP A 100 16.09 14.36 13.96
N LYS A 101 16.48 14.30 12.69
CA LYS A 101 16.60 15.46 11.81
C LYS A 101 15.59 15.30 10.70
N ASN A 102 14.49 16.07 10.77
CA ASN A 102 13.42 16.00 9.80
C ASN A 102 13.90 15.81 8.36
N GLY A 103 13.51 14.66 7.77
CA GLY A 103 13.83 14.29 6.38
C GLY A 103 15.26 13.81 6.14
N GLN A 104 16.06 13.55 7.17
CA GLN A 104 17.38 12.94 7.02
C GLN A 104 17.28 11.42 7.12
N VAL A 105 17.85 10.74 6.12
CA VAL A 105 17.99 9.28 6.06
C VAL A 105 19.34 8.98 5.45
N TYR A 106 20.13 8.15 6.10
CA TYR A 106 21.36 7.61 5.52
C TYR A 106 21.06 6.32 4.73
N HIS A 107 22.02 5.93 3.89
CA HIS A 107 21.93 4.68 3.11
C HIS A 107 23.25 3.92 3.18
N THR A 108 24.04 4.19 4.19
CA THR A 108 25.37 3.59 4.38
C THR A 108 25.28 2.13 4.80
N ASN A 109 24.13 1.72 5.35
CA ASN A 109 23.85 0.36 5.81
C ASN A 109 22.75 -0.33 4.98
N PHE A 110 22.43 0.19 3.79
CA PHE A 110 21.41 -0.37 2.90
C PHE A 110 22.02 -1.31 1.87
N LEU A 111 21.55 -2.56 1.78
CA LEU A 111 21.96 -3.64 0.87
C LEU A 111 23.49 -3.85 0.84
N ARG A 112 24.07 -4.13 2.00
CA ARG A 112 25.53 -4.31 2.15
C ARG A 112 25.94 -5.77 2.17
N SER A 113 27.12 -6.05 1.63
CA SER A 113 27.82 -7.30 1.95
C SER A 113 28.24 -7.35 3.42
N THR A 114 28.61 -8.52 3.93
CA THR A 114 29.15 -8.67 5.29
C THR A 114 30.41 -7.81 5.49
N ASN A 115 31.26 -7.71 4.49
CA ASN A 115 32.44 -6.82 4.56
C ASN A 115 32.03 -5.34 4.52
N GLY A 116 31.06 -5.02 3.66
CA GLY A 116 30.51 -3.67 3.54
C GLY A 116 29.92 -3.17 4.85
N ILE A 117 29.02 -3.94 5.47
CA ILE A 117 28.38 -3.52 6.73
C ILE A 117 29.38 -3.55 7.92
N SER A 118 30.37 -4.43 7.90
CA SER A 118 31.44 -4.43 8.90
C SER A 118 32.26 -3.15 8.88
N SER A 119 32.43 -2.52 7.71
CA SER A 119 33.13 -1.26 7.56
C SER A 119 32.40 -0.07 8.20
N THR A 120 31.10 -0.17 8.42
CA THR A 120 30.27 0.85 9.08
C THR A 120 30.11 0.62 10.59
N GLY A 121 30.77 -0.41 11.15
CA GLY A 121 30.79 -0.67 12.59
C GLY A 121 30.18 -2.01 13.03
N HIS A 122 29.51 -2.76 12.15
CA HIS A 122 28.97 -4.08 12.43
C HIS A 122 30.05 -5.19 12.39
N ASN A 123 31.18 -4.94 13.00
CA ASN A 123 32.37 -5.77 12.91
C ASN A 123 32.47 -6.86 13.98
N SER A 124 31.41 -7.08 14.72
CA SER A 124 31.39 -8.12 15.74
C SER A 124 30.84 -9.44 15.19
N SER A 125 31.52 -10.52 15.48
CA SER A 125 31.09 -11.88 15.23
C SER A 125 29.94 -12.28 16.18
N GLY A 126 28.79 -11.57 16.09
CA GLY A 126 27.58 -11.93 16.82
C GLY A 126 26.93 -13.20 16.27
N ASN A 127 25.83 -13.64 16.86
CA ASN A 127 25.05 -14.81 16.44
C ASN A 127 24.36 -14.58 15.07
N ILE A 128 25.14 -14.31 14.05
CA ILE A 128 24.68 -14.33 12.66
C ILE A 128 24.69 -15.79 12.23
N ASP A 129 23.65 -16.26 11.58
CA ASP A 129 23.70 -17.55 10.91
C ASP A 129 24.67 -17.45 9.74
N TYR A 130 25.90 -17.90 9.97
CA TYR A 130 26.98 -17.89 8.98
C TYR A 130 26.75 -18.79 7.77
N SER A 131 25.68 -19.61 7.77
CA SER A 131 25.34 -20.49 6.64
C SER A 131 24.88 -19.70 5.40
N THR A 132 24.51 -18.44 5.57
CA THR A 132 23.96 -17.55 4.52
C THR A 132 24.57 -16.16 4.56
N LEU A 133 25.88 -16.04 4.81
CA LEU A 133 26.56 -14.75 4.86
C LEU A 133 26.41 -13.99 3.53
N PRO A 134 25.92 -12.74 3.56
CA PRO A 134 25.94 -11.87 2.41
C PRO A 134 27.36 -11.59 1.92
N THR A 135 27.76 -12.15 0.79
CA THR A 135 29.09 -11.99 0.21
C THR A 135 29.11 -11.17 -1.07
N ASP A 136 27.95 -10.94 -1.67
CA ASP A 136 27.83 -10.14 -2.87
C ASP A 136 28.06 -8.66 -2.56
N THR A 137 28.95 -8.04 -3.35
CA THR A 137 29.39 -6.65 -3.16
C THR A 137 28.78 -5.68 -4.16
N THR A 138 27.79 -6.11 -4.93
CA THR A 138 27.17 -5.32 -6.00
C THR A 138 26.71 -3.96 -5.51
N TYR A 139 26.18 -3.89 -4.29
CA TYR A 139 25.62 -2.67 -3.71
C TYR A 139 26.52 -1.98 -2.68
N ASP A 140 27.74 -2.48 -2.43
CA ASP A 140 28.66 -1.90 -1.42
C ASP A 140 29.12 -0.47 -1.73
N SER A 141 29.04 -0.05 -3.00
CA SER A 141 29.36 1.30 -3.46
C SER A 141 28.34 1.74 -4.51
N TYR A 142 27.09 1.86 -4.11
CA TYR A 142 25.99 2.16 -5.03
C TYR A 142 25.51 3.61 -4.87
N TYR A 143 24.77 4.13 -5.85
CA TYR A 143 24.39 5.55 -5.95
C TYR A 143 23.63 6.09 -4.74
N TRP A 144 22.85 5.27 -4.05
CA TRP A 144 22.09 5.73 -2.89
C TRP A 144 22.94 6.15 -1.71
N GLN A 145 24.17 5.65 -1.58
CA GLN A 145 25.06 6.03 -0.49
C GLN A 145 25.48 7.50 -0.53
N ALA A 146 25.36 8.15 -1.68
CA ALA A 146 25.58 9.59 -1.83
C ALA A 146 24.37 10.43 -1.38
N SER A 147 23.25 9.80 -0.99
CA SER A 147 22.04 10.50 -0.50
C SER A 147 21.95 10.44 1.01
N VAL A 148 21.63 11.58 1.63
CA VAL A 148 21.31 11.70 3.05
C VAL A 148 19.86 12.19 3.26
N THR A 149 18.98 11.89 2.32
CA THR A 149 17.55 12.18 2.37
C THR A 149 16.78 11.08 1.65
N ALA A 150 15.53 10.87 2.03
CA ALA A 150 14.70 9.82 1.46
C ALA A 150 14.47 9.98 -0.03
N PHE A 151 14.45 8.85 -0.71
CA PHE A 151 14.06 8.75 -2.11
C PHE A 151 12.54 8.99 -2.27
N GLN A 152 12.17 9.68 -3.34
CA GLN A 152 10.78 9.95 -3.67
C GLN A 152 10.40 9.16 -4.93
N LEU A 153 9.37 8.33 -4.83
CA LEU A 153 8.82 7.59 -5.96
C LEU A 153 7.69 8.40 -6.59
N VAL A 154 7.84 8.76 -7.86
CA VAL A 154 6.81 9.45 -8.62
C VAL A 154 6.71 8.84 -10.02
N ASN A 155 5.53 8.34 -10.40
CA ASN A 155 5.26 7.72 -11.70
C ASN A 155 6.26 6.61 -12.08
N ASN A 156 6.62 5.75 -11.13
CA ASN A 156 7.60 4.67 -11.27
C ASN A 156 9.03 5.13 -11.57
N GLU A 157 9.37 6.39 -11.34
CA GLU A 157 10.73 6.92 -11.36
C GLU A 157 11.13 7.33 -9.94
N LEU A 158 12.38 7.06 -9.55
CA LEU A 158 12.94 7.49 -8.27
C LEU A 158 13.65 8.84 -8.41
N TYR A 159 13.36 9.74 -7.48
CA TYR A 159 13.97 11.06 -7.36
C TYR A 159 14.74 11.15 -6.05
N TYR A 160 15.94 11.71 -6.09
CA TYR A 160 16.80 11.80 -4.91
C TYR A 160 17.75 13.01 -5.01
N ILE A 161 18.30 13.41 -3.88
CA ILE A 161 19.42 14.35 -3.84
C ILE A 161 20.71 13.55 -3.69
N ASP A 162 21.57 13.67 -4.68
CA ASP A 162 22.97 13.27 -4.56
C ASP A 162 23.71 14.39 -3.84
N ASN A 163 23.98 14.20 -2.57
CA ASN A 163 24.59 15.22 -1.71
C ASN A 163 26.08 15.42 -2.02
N ASP A 164 26.76 14.41 -2.55
CA ASP A 164 28.15 14.52 -3.00
C ASP A 164 28.26 15.33 -4.30
N ALA A 165 27.41 15.03 -5.26
CA ALA A 165 27.32 15.80 -6.51
C ALA A 165 26.58 17.13 -6.33
N LYS A 166 25.90 17.35 -5.20
CA LYS A 166 25.06 18.53 -4.90
C LYS A 166 24.01 18.76 -5.98
N ALA A 167 23.25 17.73 -6.27
CA ALA A 167 22.28 17.74 -7.37
C ALA A 167 21.01 16.96 -7.04
N LEU A 168 19.87 17.52 -7.43
CA LEU A 168 18.62 16.78 -7.56
C LEU A 168 18.71 15.91 -8.81
N LYS A 169 18.50 14.64 -8.66
CA LYS A 169 18.61 13.64 -9.73
C LYS A 169 17.33 12.79 -9.79
N LYS A 170 17.13 12.17 -10.94
CA LYS A 170 16.22 11.05 -11.10
C LYS A 170 16.95 9.82 -11.62
N ILE A 171 16.43 8.65 -11.31
CA ILE A 171 16.85 7.38 -11.88
C ILE A 171 15.63 6.72 -12.51
N ASN A 172 15.79 6.20 -13.71
CA ASN A 172 14.74 5.47 -14.41
C ASN A 172 14.85 3.96 -14.14
N ASN A 173 13.86 3.20 -14.60
CA ASN A 173 13.78 1.74 -14.42
C ASN A 173 14.98 0.97 -15.04
N ASN A 174 15.80 1.60 -15.88
CA ASN A 174 17.02 1.02 -16.45
C ASN A 174 18.29 1.32 -15.65
N GLY A 175 18.16 2.04 -14.51
CA GLY A 175 19.30 2.46 -13.68
C GLY A 175 20.05 3.69 -14.21
N GLU A 176 19.53 4.37 -15.23
CA GLU A 176 20.17 5.58 -15.78
C GLU A 176 19.79 6.81 -14.96
N THR A 177 20.80 7.55 -14.54
CA THR A 177 20.62 8.77 -13.74
C THR A 177 20.61 10.03 -14.62
N THR A 178 19.72 10.96 -14.31
CA THR A 178 19.63 12.28 -14.96
C THR A 178 19.71 13.37 -13.90
N VAL A 179 20.57 14.38 -14.13
CA VAL A 179 20.63 15.58 -13.29
C VAL A 179 19.48 16.51 -13.69
N LEU A 180 18.62 16.84 -12.73
CA LEU A 180 17.48 17.74 -12.93
C LEU A 180 17.82 19.16 -12.53
N LYS A 181 18.57 19.33 -11.43
CA LYS A 181 18.92 20.65 -10.89
C LYS A 181 20.19 20.59 -10.07
N SER A 182 21.06 21.60 -10.22
CA SER A 182 22.20 21.83 -9.34
C SER A 182 21.73 22.47 -8.03
N LEU A 183 22.24 21.96 -6.89
CA LEU A 183 21.93 22.42 -5.55
C LEU A 183 23.21 22.92 -4.83
N GLN A 184 23.96 23.77 -5.49
CA GLN A 184 25.24 24.33 -5.02
C GLN A 184 25.05 25.40 -3.90
N TYR A 185 24.14 25.15 -2.97
CA TYR A 185 23.89 26.02 -1.83
C TYR A 185 24.92 25.82 -0.74
N ILE A 186 25.19 26.88 0.03
CA ILE A 186 26.19 26.88 1.09
C ILE A 186 25.53 27.12 2.43
N TRP A 187 25.68 26.18 3.34
CA TRP A 187 25.35 26.35 4.76
C TRP A 187 26.56 26.94 5.48
N GLN A 188 26.36 28.02 6.21
CA GLN A 188 27.39 28.68 7.00
C GLN A 188 27.12 28.43 8.48
N ALA A 189 28.01 27.72 9.18
CA ALA A 189 27.88 27.42 10.59
C ALA A 189 28.53 28.49 11.52
N ASP A 190 29.54 29.18 11.03
CA ASP A 190 30.23 30.28 11.71
C ASP A 190 30.98 31.16 10.68
N ALA A 191 31.80 32.12 11.12
CA ALA A 191 32.50 33.02 10.24
C ALA A 191 33.51 32.32 9.26
N GLY A 192 33.85 31.05 9.53
CA GLY A 192 34.87 30.29 8.75
C GLY A 192 34.43 28.91 8.28
N SER A 193 33.31 28.38 8.74
CA SER A 193 32.86 27.02 8.45
C SER A 193 31.72 27.02 7.44
N PHE A 194 31.98 26.40 6.27
CA PHE A 194 31.05 26.37 5.13
C PHE A 194 30.82 24.94 4.67
N TRP A 195 29.56 24.59 4.43
CA TRP A 195 29.11 23.26 3.99
C TRP A 195 28.32 23.39 2.69
N GLY A 196 28.84 22.85 1.61
CA GLY A 196 28.19 22.96 0.30
C GLY A 196 27.21 21.80 0.02
N GLY A 197 25.93 22.09 -0.21
CA GLY A 197 24.94 21.14 -0.73
C GLY A 197 24.54 19.97 0.18
N HIS A 198 25.21 19.80 1.31
CA HIS A 198 25.16 18.58 2.12
C HIS A 198 23.84 18.42 2.92
N TYR A 199 23.17 19.53 3.22
CA TYR A 199 21.99 19.52 4.09
C TYR A 199 20.65 19.74 3.37
N SER A 200 20.64 19.76 2.03
CA SER A 200 19.38 19.73 1.30
C SER A 200 18.59 18.46 1.61
N ARG A 201 17.29 18.62 1.81
CA ARG A 201 16.34 17.51 2.03
C ARG A 201 15.30 17.51 0.94
N LEU A 202 14.72 16.36 0.67
CA LEU A 202 13.75 16.12 -0.39
C LEU A 202 12.45 15.57 0.18
N ALA A 203 11.33 16.05 -0.32
CA ALA A 203 10.00 15.49 -0.08
C ALA A 203 9.15 15.60 -1.35
N PHE A 204 7.97 14.98 -1.35
CA PHE A 204 7.00 15.07 -2.45
C PHE A 204 5.63 15.43 -1.90
N ASP A 205 4.98 16.46 -2.47
CA ASP A 205 3.69 16.95 -2.01
C ASP A 205 2.48 16.31 -2.73
N GLY A 206 2.74 15.28 -3.55
CA GLY A 206 1.76 14.62 -4.41
C GLY A 206 1.71 15.19 -5.82
N LYS A 207 2.38 16.32 -6.08
CA LYS A 207 2.42 16.99 -7.38
C LYS A 207 3.82 17.43 -7.78
N ASN A 208 4.56 18.05 -6.87
CA ASN A 208 5.88 18.59 -7.08
C ASN A 208 6.88 18.01 -6.09
N LEU A 209 8.16 17.97 -6.46
CA LEU A 209 9.22 17.72 -5.51
C LEU A 209 9.48 18.99 -4.68
N LEU A 210 9.64 18.81 -3.38
CA LEU A 210 10.00 19.87 -2.45
C LEU A 210 11.44 19.68 -2.00
N TYR A 211 12.27 20.71 -2.09
CA TYR A 211 13.64 20.62 -1.60
C TYR A 211 14.03 21.85 -0.76
N SER A 212 14.84 21.60 0.28
CA SER A 212 15.33 22.66 1.16
C SER A 212 16.66 23.22 0.70
N THR A 213 16.84 24.52 0.97
CA THR A 213 18.10 25.27 0.86
C THR A 213 18.41 25.86 2.24
N PRO A 214 19.52 26.57 2.45
CA PRO A 214 19.79 27.20 3.76
C PRO A 214 18.67 28.13 4.24
N GLY A 215 17.99 28.84 3.33
CA GLY A 215 17.03 29.88 3.68
C GLY A 215 15.58 29.66 3.27
N ALA A 216 15.32 28.64 2.45
CA ALA A 216 13.96 28.46 1.91
C ALA A 216 13.70 27.00 1.51
N VAL A 217 12.42 26.66 1.41
CA VAL A 217 11.94 25.45 0.72
C VAL A 217 11.38 25.85 -0.65
N TYR A 218 11.79 25.11 -1.65
CA TYR A 218 11.36 25.27 -3.04
C TYR A 218 10.46 24.13 -3.47
N SER A 219 9.48 24.44 -4.28
CA SER A 219 8.72 23.49 -5.10
C SER A 219 9.40 23.38 -6.47
N TYR A 220 9.66 22.14 -6.91
CA TYR A 220 10.21 21.83 -8.24
C TYR A 220 9.15 21.08 -9.05
N ASN A 221 8.70 21.69 -10.13
CA ASN A 221 7.77 21.07 -11.05
C ASN A 221 8.49 20.05 -11.94
N ILE A 222 8.15 18.76 -11.79
CA ILE A 222 8.81 17.64 -12.47
C ILE A 222 8.67 17.73 -14.00
N GLN A 223 7.55 18.28 -14.51
CA GLN A 223 7.27 18.32 -15.93
C GLN A 223 7.98 19.48 -16.64
N THR A 224 8.05 20.65 -15.97
CA THR A 224 8.58 21.87 -16.57
C THR A 224 10.02 22.18 -16.14
N GLY A 225 10.50 21.60 -15.06
CA GLY A 225 11.79 21.94 -14.44
C GLY A 225 11.80 23.28 -13.69
N ALA A 226 10.67 23.98 -13.62
CA ALA A 226 10.57 25.24 -12.91
C ALA A 226 10.64 25.06 -11.39
N SER A 227 11.25 26.02 -10.70
CA SER A 227 11.28 26.05 -9.23
C SER A 227 10.77 27.39 -8.72
N GLU A 228 10.00 27.34 -7.65
CA GLU A 228 9.50 28.52 -6.93
C GLU A 228 9.65 28.33 -5.41
N ILE A 229 9.79 29.43 -4.68
CA ILE A 229 9.83 29.41 -3.22
C ILE A 229 8.41 29.18 -2.70
N VAL A 230 8.26 28.15 -1.87
CA VAL A 230 6.98 27.85 -1.21
C VAL A 230 7.00 28.15 0.29
N PHE A 231 8.19 28.23 0.90
CA PHE A 231 8.30 28.56 2.32
C PHE A 231 9.67 29.21 2.63
N GLU A 232 9.63 30.30 3.38
CA GLU A 232 10.80 30.95 4.01
C GLU A 232 10.56 30.94 5.52
N PRO A 233 11.26 30.09 6.29
CA PRO A 233 11.14 30.08 7.73
C PRO A 233 11.82 31.32 8.36
N ASP A 234 11.46 31.62 9.60
CA ASP A 234 12.13 32.67 10.36
C ASP A 234 13.56 32.23 10.76
N LEU A 235 14.57 32.91 10.21
CA LEU A 235 15.97 32.72 10.50
C LEU A 235 16.56 33.76 11.47
N THR A 236 15.70 34.58 12.10
CA THR A 236 16.15 35.70 12.96
C THR A 236 16.54 35.30 14.37
N ALA A 237 16.44 34.03 14.74
CA ALA A 237 16.79 33.53 16.07
C ALA A 237 18.27 33.79 16.46
N GLY A 238 19.14 34.03 15.48
CA GLY A 238 20.55 34.37 15.72
C GLY A 238 21.38 34.39 14.43
N SER A 239 22.70 34.56 14.56
CA SER A 239 23.61 34.51 13.42
C SER A 239 23.78 33.09 12.93
N TYR A 240 23.93 32.93 11.61
CA TYR A 240 24.20 31.66 10.91
C TYR A 240 23.07 30.61 10.98
N TYR A 241 21.86 30.99 11.40
CA TYR A 241 20.74 30.08 11.36
C TYR A 241 20.38 29.69 9.91
N SER A 242 20.17 28.41 9.70
CA SER A 242 19.82 27.82 8.39
C SER A 242 18.89 26.61 8.59
N ILE A 243 18.22 26.20 7.54
CA ILE A 243 17.43 24.96 7.53
C ILE A 243 18.39 23.78 7.47
N TYR A 244 18.39 22.92 8.47
CA TYR A 244 19.13 21.66 8.50
C TYR A 244 18.24 20.43 8.44
N GLY A 245 16.97 20.55 8.89
CA GLY A 245 15.95 19.53 8.77
C GLY A 245 14.75 20.06 7.99
N PHE A 246 14.14 19.20 7.16
CA PHE A 246 12.94 19.51 6.41
C PHE A 246 12.14 18.24 6.15
N LYS A 247 10.85 18.24 6.46
CA LYS A 247 9.88 17.23 6.02
C LYS A 247 8.57 17.86 5.59
N PHE A 248 7.80 17.09 4.81
CA PHE A 248 6.43 17.42 4.44
C PHE A 248 5.51 16.32 4.92
N GLU A 249 4.56 16.68 5.75
CA GLU A 249 3.62 15.76 6.37
C GLU A 249 2.26 16.41 6.56
N ASN A 250 1.17 15.71 6.27
CA ASN A 250 -0.21 16.21 6.44
C ASN A 250 -0.42 17.60 5.83
N CYS A 251 0.03 17.81 4.60
CA CYS A 251 0.03 19.09 3.90
C CYS A 251 0.80 20.22 4.60
N THR A 252 1.66 19.90 5.55
CA THR A 252 2.44 20.88 6.30
C THR A 252 3.94 20.72 6.03
N LEU A 253 4.58 21.81 5.68
CA LEU A 253 6.04 21.93 5.63
C LEU A 253 6.55 22.14 7.05
N ILE A 254 7.54 21.34 7.47
CA ILE A 254 8.17 21.41 8.77
C ILE A 254 9.67 21.62 8.55
N CYS A 255 10.19 22.76 9.01
CA CYS A 255 11.59 23.12 8.87
C CYS A 255 12.24 23.28 10.24
N ASP A 256 13.32 22.55 10.47
CA ASP A 256 14.17 22.71 11.64
C ASP A 256 15.35 23.62 11.30
N VAL A 257 15.42 24.71 12.04
CA VAL A 257 16.38 25.79 11.86
C VAL A 257 17.38 25.78 13.01
N TYR A 258 18.66 25.75 12.68
CA TYR A 258 19.77 25.78 13.65
C TYR A 258 20.87 26.71 13.16
N ASN A 259 21.80 27.05 14.08
CA ASN A 259 23.01 27.80 13.74
C ASN A 259 24.25 26.91 13.51
N SER A 260 24.10 25.59 13.56
CA SER A 260 25.18 24.60 13.37
C SER A 260 24.60 23.27 12.92
N PRO A 261 25.32 22.48 12.11
CA PRO A 261 24.92 21.10 11.80
C PRO A 261 24.98 20.16 13.02
N ASN A 262 25.73 20.52 14.07
CA ASN A 262 25.77 19.81 15.35
C ASN A 262 24.76 20.42 16.32
N TYR A 263 23.51 20.02 16.20
CA TYR A 263 22.38 20.56 16.95
C TYR A 263 22.33 20.13 18.42
N GLU A 264 23.10 19.15 18.86
CA GLU A 264 23.28 18.86 20.31
C GLU A 264 23.75 20.08 21.10
N LEU A 265 24.46 20.99 20.41
CA LEU A 265 25.02 22.21 20.98
C LEU A 265 24.17 23.46 20.71
N THR A 266 23.05 23.35 20.02
CA THR A 266 22.25 24.48 19.55
C THR A 266 20.78 24.34 19.88
N THR A 267 20.08 25.47 20.03
CA THR A 267 18.64 25.48 20.20
C THR A 267 17.95 25.31 18.85
N LYS A 268 17.17 24.24 18.71
CA LYS A 268 16.32 24.01 17.55
C LYS A 268 15.13 24.99 17.56
N VAL A 269 14.88 25.60 16.39
CA VAL A 269 13.65 26.36 16.13
C VAL A 269 12.89 25.67 15.00
N THR A 270 11.75 25.12 15.31
CA THR A 270 10.89 24.46 14.31
C THR A 270 9.88 25.46 13.76
N ASN A 271 9.89 25.64 12.46
CA ASN A 271 8.96 26.50 11.72
C ASN A 271 8.05 25.64 10.85
N THR A 272 6.77 25.98 10.79
CA THR A 272 5.79 25.22 10.01
C THR A 272 4.98 26.11 9.08
N LYS A 273 4.56 25.56 7.94
CA LYS A 273 3.62 26.17 7.00
C LYS A 273 2.71 25.13 6.39
N THR A 274 1.42 25.24 6.63
CA THR A 274 0.43 24.39 5.95
C THR A 274 0.20 24.92 4.54
N LEU A 275 0.28 24.03 3.56
CA LEU A 275 -0.04 24.34 2.17
C LEU A 275 -1.56 24.35 1.99
N THR A 276 -2.05 25.28 1.18
CA THR A 276 -3.47 25.43 0.90
C THR A 276 -3.94 24.59 -0.28
N HIS A 277 -3.02 24.07 -1.08
CA HIS A 277 -3.37 23.16 -2.17
C HIS A 277 -3.39 21.73 -1.66
N HIS A 278 -4.42 20.99 -2.02
CA HIS A 278 -4.58 19.58 -1.75
C HIS A 278 -4.53 18.80 -3.07
N VAL A 279 -4.02 17.58 -3.02
CA VAL A 279 -4.01 16.66 -4.15
C VAL A 279 -5.03 15.57 -3.87
N ASP A 280 -6.11 15.57 -4.65
CA ASP A 280 -7.19 14.60 -4.45
C ASP A 280 -6.76 13.19 -4.85
N SER A 281 -7.19 12.21 -4.06
CA SER A 281 -7.17 10.78 -4.43
C SER A 281 -8.10 10.51 -5.63
N ASP A 282 -8.03 9.31 -6.17
CA ASP A 282 -9.14 8.75 -6.92
C ASP A 282 -10.38 8.60 -6.01
N TRP A 283 -11.54 8.29 -6.62
CA TRP A 283 -12.75 8.06 -5.86
C TRP A 283 -12.61 6.82 -4.95
N ILE A 284 -12.78 7.02 -3.64
CA ILE A 284 -12.83 5.98 -2.63
C ILE A 284 -14.30 5.63 -2.38
N ILE A 285 -14.67 4.37 -2.51
CA ILE A 285 -16.04 3.90 -2.27
C ILE A 285 -16.22 3.68 -0.78
N ASP A 286 -17.10 4.46 -0.14
CA ASP A 286 -17.45 4.30 1.27
C ASP A 286 -18.46 3.16 1.46
N ASN A 287 -19.49 3.16 0.62
CA ASN A 287 -20.51 2.15 0.59
C ASN A 287 -20.91 1.87 -0.86
N GLY A 288 -20.78 0.62 -1.29
CA GLY A 288 -21.24 0.19 -2.60
C GLY A 288 -22.78 0.34 -2.71
N PRO A 289 -23.33 0.70 -3.89
CA PRO A 289 -24.75 0.71 -4.10
C PRO A 289 -25.29 -0.72 -4.14
N THR A 290 -26.51 -0.91 -3.63
CA THR A 290 -27.27 -2.15 -3.77
C THR A 290 -28.46 -1.93 -4.72
N THR A 291 -29.24 -2.98 -4.97
CA THR A 291 -30.46 -2.84 -5.77
C THR A 291 -31.54 -2.00 -5.07
N THR A 292 -31.41 -1.75 -3.77
CA THR A 292 -32.38 -1.01 -2.97
C THR A 292 -31.84 0.26 -2.35
N GLN A 293 -30.51 0.42 -2.27
CA GLN A 293 -29.87 1.57 -1.63
C GLN A 293 -28.80 2.18 -2.52
N ALA A 294 -28.74 3.50 -2.54
CA ALA A 294 -27.66 4.23 -3.15
C ALA A 294 -26.38 4.07 -2.33
N GLY A 295 -25.26 3.97 -3.01
CA GLY A 295 -23.93 3.99 -2.40
C GLY A 295 -23.41 5.41 -2.18
N SER A 296 -22.24 5.52 -1.55
CA SER A 296 -21.50 6.77 -1.37
C SER A 296 -20.02 6.58 -1.69
N LYS A 297 -19.41 7.65 -2.17
CA LYS A 297 -17.98 7.73 -2.41
C LYS A 297 -17.46 9.11 -2.09
N HIS A 298 -16.19 9.20 -1.77
CA HIS A 298 -15.54 10.47 -1.53
C HIS A 298 -14.16 10.55 -2.23
N LYS A 299 -13.64 11.75 -2.32
CA LYS A 299 -12.24 12.01 -2.58
C LYS A 299 -11.64 12.69 -1.38
N GLU A 300 -10.43 12.32 -1.04
CA GLU A 300 -9.67 12.95 0.03
C GLU A 300 -8.28 13.37 -0.46
N CYS A 301 -7.67 14.28 0.26
CA CYS A 301 -6.29 14.64 -0.02
C CYS A 301 -5.36 13.46 0.33
N ILE A 302 -4.54 13.02 -0.63
CA ILE A 302 -3.60 11.91 -0.46
C ILE A 302 -2.55 12.15 0.62
N ASN A 303 -2.33 13.43 1.01
CA ASN A 303 -1.32 13.81 2.00
C ASN A 303 -1.87 14.00 3.42
N CYS A 304 -3.13 14.42 3.57
CA CYS A 304 -3.68 14.76 4.89
C CYS A 304 -5.07 14.17 5.18
N GLY A 305 -5.63 13.38 4.25
CA GLY A 305 -6.94 12.75 4.45
C GLY A 305 -8.14 13.72 4.49
N LEU A 306 -7.92 15.02 4.19
CA LEU A 306 -9.03 15.98 4.16
C LEU A 306 -10.00 15.62 3.04
N VAL A 307 -11.23 15.28 3.38
CA VAL A 307 -12.28 14.99 2.39
C VAL A 307 -12.61 16.27 1.61
N SER A 308 -12.34 16.23 0.30
CA SER A 308 -12.52 17.37 -0.61
C SER A 308 -13.85 17.32 -1.36
N GLN A 309 -14.33 16.12 -1.66
CA GLN A 309 -15.55 15.89 -2.43
C GLN A 309 -16.29 14.65 -1.92
N THR A 310 -17.61 14.69 -1.95
CA THR A 310 -18.46 13.54 -1.71
C THR A 310 -19.45 13.40 -2.87
N ALA A 311 -19.81 12.16 -3.22
CA ALA A 311 -20.78 11.89 -4.25
C ALA A 311 -21.63 10.65 -3.91
N THR A 312 -22.85 10.64 -4.39
CA THR A 312 -23.74 9.49 -4.30
C THR A 312 -23.53 8.59 -5.51
N ILE A 313 -23.45 7.28 -5.31
CA ILE A 313 -23.49 6.27 -6.36
C ILE A 313 -24.95 5.85 -6.48
N PRO A 314 -25.64 6.05 -7.63
CA PRO A 314 -27.04 5.69 -7.76
C PRO A 314 -27.30 4.21 -7.47
N ALA A 315 -28.42 3.89 -6.82
CA ALA A 315 -28.84 2.52 -6.63
C ALA A 315 -29.00 1.79 -7.97
N ILE A 316 -28.70 0.48 -8.00
CA ILE A 316 -28.77 -0.33 -9.20
C ILE A 316 -30.21 -0.78 -9.36
N SER A 317 -30.88 -0.36 -10.41
CA SER A 317 -32.24 -0.84 -10.73
C SER A 317 -32.17 -2.07 -11.62
N VAL A 318 -32.39 -3.24 -11.03
CA VAL A 318 -32.52 -4.52 -11.73
C VAL A 318 -33.91 -5.05 -11.50
N THR A 319 -34.57 -5.45 -12.57
CA THR A 319 -35.91 -6.07 -12.50
C THR A 319 -35.93 -7.42 -13.21
N ALA A 320 -36.74 -8.35 -12.71
CA ALA A 320 -36.93 -9.65 -13.34
C ALA A 320 -37.69 -9.52 -14.66
N LYS A 321 -37.35 -10.35 -15.64
CA LYS A 321 -38.14 -10.59 -16.84
C LYS A 321 -39.28 -11.58 -16.56
N THR A 322 -40.19 -11.75 -17.54
CA THR A 322 -41.46 -12.49 -17.42
C THR A 322 -41.33 -13.92 -16.85
N ASN A 323 -40.20 -14.59 -17.11
CA ASN A 323 -39.99 -15.97 -16.66
C ASN A 323 -38.92 -16.05 -15.55
N SER A 324 -38.73 -14.96 -14.83
CA SER A 324 -37.74 -14.88 -13.75
C SER A 324 -38.33 -14.12 -12.56
N THR A 325 -37.81 -14.40 -11.37
CA THR A 325 -38.10 -13.64 -10.15
C THR A 325 -36.76 -13.30 -9.47
N ILE A 326 -36.68 -12.15 -8.79
CA ILE A 326 -35.49 -11.75 -8.06
C ILE A 326 -35.79 -11.73 -6.57
N ASN A 327 -34.98 -12.49 -5.82
CA ASN A 327 -34.89 -12.33 -4.38
C ASN A 327 -33.75 -11.36 -4.08
N TYR A 328 -34.08 -10.10 -3.78
CA TYR A 328 -33.08 -9.03 -3.55
C TYR A 328 -32.35 -9.16 -2.20
N GLU A 329 -32.96 -9.83 -1.21
CA GLU A 329 -32.37 -10.01 0.12
C GLU A 329 -31.19 -10.98 0.05
N ASN A 330 -31.32 -12.05 -0.74
CA ASN A 330 -30.30 -13.10 -0.85
C ASN A 330 -29.57 -13.09 -2.19
N CYS A 331 -29.85 -12.11 -3.05
CA CYS A 331 -29.16 -11.93 -4.35
C CYS A 331 -29.35 -13.13 -5.32
N TYR A 332 -30.53 -13.71 -5.38
CA TYR A 332 -30.85 -14.79 -6.31
C TYR A 332 -31.78 -14.35 -7.43
N VAL A 333 -31.57 -14.88 -8.63
CA VAL A 333 -32.50 -14.82 -9.77
C VAL A 333 -33.04 -16.23 -10.04
N PHE A 334 -34.27 -16.48 -9.72
CA PHE A 334 -34.97 -17.74 -10.03
C PHE A 334 -35.56 -17.66 -11.42
N THR A 335 -35.41 -18.71 -12.21
CA THR A 335 -35.97 -18.80 -13.58
C THR A 335 -36.34 -20.23 -13.95
N ASP A 336 -37.38 -20.36 -14.81
CA ASP A 336 -37.74 -21.62 -15.48
C ASP A 336 -37.20 -21.70 -16.92
N LEU A 337 -36.37 -20.73 -17.35
CA LEU A 337 -35.76 -20.74 -18.68
C LEU A 337 -34.56 -21.66 -18.70
N PHE A 338 -34.63 -22.72 -19.47
CA PHE A 338 -33.52 -23.60 -19.79
C PHE A 338 -32.77 -23.13 -21.02
N LEU A 339 -31.49 -23.50 -21.13
CA LEU A 339 -30.60 -23.17 -22.26
C LEU A 339 -30.52 -21.67 -22.53
N CYS A 340 -30.65 -20.84 -21.49
CA CYS A 340 -30.53 -19.41 -21.61
C CYS A 340 -29.07 -19.02 -21.81
N SER A 341 -28.77 -18.26 -22.87
CA SER A 341 -27.42 -17.80 -23.20
C SER A 341 -27.25 -16.28 -23.15
N ASN A 342 -28.35 -15.57 -22.86
CA ASN A 342 -28.36 -14.12 -22.76
C ASN A 342 -28.95 -13.67 -21.42
N ILE A 343 -28.14 -13.03 -20.60
CA ILE A 343 -28.54 -12.52 -19.29
C ILE A 343 -29.77 -11.60 -19.35
N PHE A 344 -29.89 -10.82 -20.43
CA PHE A 344 -31.02 -9.92 -20.61
C PHE A 344 -32.35 -10.62 -20.95
N ASP A 345 -32.36 -11.96 -21.07
CA ASP A 345 -33.57 -12.75 -21.09
C ASP A 345 -34.09 -13.00 -19.67
N LEU A 346 -33.22 -12.94 -18.66
CA LEU A 346 -33.53 -13.15 -17.25
C LEU A 346 -33.89 -11.86 -16.52
N ILE A 347 -33.12 -10.80 -16.78
CA ILE A 347 -33.23 -9.52 -16.07
C ILE A 347 -33.25 -8.33 -17.04
N SER A 348 -33.82 -7.22 -16.55
CA SER A 348 -33.70 -5.90 -17.16
C SER A 348 -32.96 -4.98 -16.19
N VAL A 349 -31.93 -4.30 -16.70
CA VAL A 349 -31.13 -3.34 -15.93
C VAL A 349 -31.46 -1.93 -16.43
N THR A 350 -31.86 -1.04 -15.54
CA THR A 350 -32.13 0.37 -15.85
C THR A 350 -31.04 1.25 -15.25
N GLY A 351 -30.57 2.23 -16.04
CA GLY A 351 -29.46 3.11 -15.67
C GLY A 351 -28.20 2.85 -16.53
N ASN A 352 -27.10 3.50 -16.20
CA ASN A 352 -25.81 3.36 -16.91
C ASN A 352 -25.01 2.11 -16.49
N THR A 353 -25.67 1.05 -16.08
CA THR A 353 -25.00 -0.12 -15.51
C THR A 353 -24.96 -1.26 -16.52
N PRO A 354 -23.83 -1.59 -17.12
CA PRO A 354 -23.71 -2.83 -17.88
C PRO A 354 -23.72 -4.01 -16.90
N ALA A 355 -24.60 -4.99 -17.13
CA ALA A 355 -24.54 -6.27 -16.45
C ALA A 355 -23.64 -7.20 -17.24
N ASN A 356 -22.70 -7.87 -16.57
CA ASN A 356 -21.79 -8.84 -17.16
C ASN A 356 -21.90 -10.17 -16.42
N VAL A 357 -21.70 -11.26 -17.14
CA VAL A 357 -21.58 -12.60 -16.56
C VAL A 357 -20.13 -12.86 -16.21
N ALA A 358 -19.82 -13.03 -14.93
CA ALA A 358 -18.45 -13.24 -14.47
C ALA A 358 -17.95 -14.67 -14.66
N GLU A 359 -18.82 -15.66 -14.47
CA GLU A 359 -18.44 -17.08 -14.53
C GLU A 359 -19.56 -17.89 -15.19
N ALA A 360 -19.51 -18.07 -16.51
CA ALA A 360 -20.27 -19.10 -17.19
C ALA A 360 -19.30 -20.24 -17.52
N ASN A 361 -19.41 -21.34 -16.80
CA ASN A 361 -18.65 -22.55 -17.11
C ASN A 361 -19.17 -23.27 -18.38
N ASN A 362 -20.31 -22.85 -18.91
CA ASN A 362 -21.01 -23.46 -20.03
C ASN A 362 -21.51 -22.42 -21.03
N VAL A 363 -21.92 -22.87 -22.20
CA VAL A 363 -22.56 -22.03 -23.23
C VAL A 363 -23.88 -21.41 -22.74
N TYR A 364 -24.53 -22.07 -21.77
CA TYR A 364 -25.81 -21.66 -21.19
C TYR A 364 -25.65 -21.34 -19.71
N PHE A 365 -26.47 -20.43 -19.22
CA PHE A 365 -26.52 -20.10 -17.80
C PHE A 365 -27.27 -21.20 -17.05
N GLY A 366 -26.55 -21.87 -16.16
CA GLY A 366 -27.09 -22.82 -15.22
C GLY A 366 -27.16 -22.28 -13.79
N THR A 367 -27.69 -23.09 -12.90
CA THR A 367 -27.69 -22.82 -11.46
C THR A 367 -26.26 -22.58 -10.97
N GLY A 368 -26.06 -21.51 -10.18
CA GLY A 368 -24.75 -21.09 -9.68
C GLY A 368 -24.04 -20.06 -10.56
N THR A 369 -24.55 -19.77 -11.78
CA THR A 369 -23.98 -18.71 -12.62
C THR A 369 -24.12 -17.37 -11.93
N LYS A 370 -23.03 -16.61 -11.81
CA LYS A 370 -23.00 -15.27 -11.24
C LYS A 370 -23.19 -14.21 -12.31
N ILE A 371 -24.11 -13.31 -12.06
CA ILE A 371 -24.38 -12.11 -12.85
C ILE A 371 -23.76 -10.94 -12.11
N ASN A 372 -22.60 -10.45 -12.54
CA ASN A 372 -22.01 -9.26 -11.95
C ASN A 372 -22.72 -8.02 -12.47
N ILE A 373 -23.11 -7.16 -11.54
CA ILE A 373 -23.72 -5.89 -11.81
C ILE A 373 -22.69 -4.82 -11.45
N SER A 374 -22.23 -4.09 -12.47
CA SER A 374 -21.22 -3.06 -12.30
C SER A 374 -21.78 -1.67 -12.59
N ASN A 375 -21.25 -0.67 -11.90
CA ASN A 375 -21.51 0.72 -12.18
C ASN A 375 -20.19 1.39 -12.59
N SER A 376 -20.17 1.96 -13.79
CA SER A 376 -18.96 2.63 -14.34
C SER A 376 -17.70 1.74 -14.38
N GLY A 377 -17.88 0.41 -14.53
CA GLY A 377 -16.78 -0.56 -14.62
C GLY A 377 -16.35 -1.18 -13.29
N GLU A 378 -16.89 -0.71 -12.16
CA GLU A 378 -16.65 -1.31 -10.85
C GLU A 378 -17.79 -2.28 -10.50
N GLU A 379 -17.45 -3.48 -10.01
CA GLU A 379 -18.43 -4.45 -9.52
C GLU A 379 -19.03 -3.92 -8.21
N VAL A 380 -20.35 -3.81 -8.18
CA VAL A 380 -21.06 -3.27 -7.03
C VAL A 380 -22.02 -4.26 -6.38
N SER A 381 -22.43 -5.30 -7.11
CA SER A 381 -23.27 -6.38 -6.62
C SER A 381 -23.23 -7.57 -7.60
N TYR A 382 -23.62 -8.73 -7.14
CA TYR A 382 -23.89 -9.86 -8.03
C TYR A 382 -25.24 -10.51 -7.71
N LEU A 383 -25.82 -11.16 -8.72
CA LEU A 383 -26.96 -12.04 -8.56
C LEU A 383 -26.54 -13.44 -8.98
N THR A 384 -26.98 -14.46 -8.23
CA THR A 384 -26.74 -15.85 -8.57
C THR A 384 -27.99 -16.43 -9.27
N VAL A 385 -27.80 -17.01 -10.44
CA VAL A 385 -28.87 -17.65 -11.19
C VAL A 385 -29.24 -18.98 -10.54
N ILE A 386 -30.54 -19.22 -10.35
CA ILE A 386 -31.12 -20.49 -9.92
C ILE A 386 -32.12 -20.92 -11.00
N VAL A 387 -31.76 -21.93 -11.76
CA VAL A 387 -32.66 -22.54 -12.77
C VAL A 387 -33.44 -23.64 -12.12
N SER A 388 -34.78 -23.52 -12.15
CA SER A 388 -35.69 -24.46 -11.49
C SER A 388 -35.50 -25.89 -12.00
N GLY A 389 -35.03 -26.77 -11.12
CA GLY A 389 -34.73 -28.16 -11.41
C GLY A 389 -33.35 -28.46 -11.98
N ASP A 390 -32.54 -27.47 -12.26
CA ASP A 390 -31.13 -27.64 -12.68
C ASP A 390 -30.23 -27.65 -11.43
N ILE A 391 -30.06 -28.81 -10.85
CA ILE A 391 -29.28 -28.98 -9.59
C ILE A 391 -27.78 -28.99 -9.89
N ASN A 392 -27.41 -29.60 -11.00
CA ASN A 392 -25.99 -29.79 -11.36
C ASN A 392 -25.37 -28.57 -12.05
N GLY A 393 -26.16 -27.54 -12.39
CA GLY A 393 -25.71 -26.27 -12.97
C GLY A 393 -25.37 -26.31 -14.46
N ASP A 394 -25.88 -27.32 -15.21
CA ASP A 394 -25.63 -27.45 -16.65
C ASP A 394 -26.59 -26.66 -17.54
N GLY A 395 -27.57 -25.99 -16.96
CA GLY A 395 -28.60 -25.16 -17.62
C GLY A 395 -29.78 -25.91 -18.14
N VAL A 396 -29.96 -27.19 -17.80
CA VAL A 396 -31.10 -28.01 -18.16
C VAL A 396 -31.59 -28.80 -16.95
N CYS A 397 -32.90 -29.13 -16.94
CA CYS A 397 -33.47 -30.03 -15.94
C CYS A 397 -33.68 -31.42 -16.57
N ASN A 398 -32.97 -32.42 -16.11
CA ASN A 398 -32.95 -33.76 -16.68
C ASN A 398 -32.82 -34.87 -15.62
N VAL A 399 -32.65 -36.13 -16.05
CA VAL A 399 -32.52 -37.28 -15.15
C VAL A 399 -31.34 -37.20 -14.19
N LEU A 400 -30.26 -36.46 -14.53
CA LEU A 400 -29.09 -36.30 -13.63
C LEU A 400 -29.47 -35.48 -12.40
N ASP A 401 -30.30 -34.45 -12.57
CA ASP A 401 -30.80 -33.61 -11.48
C ASP A 401 -31.77 -34.38 -10.58
N VAL A 402 -32.64 -35.23 -11.19
CA VAL A 402 -33.52 -36.14 -10.44
C VAL A 402 -32.71 -37.08 -9.54
N ASN A 403 -31.61 -37.63 -10.05
CA ASN A 403 -30.72 -38.48 -9.24
C ASN A 403 -30.04 -37.70 -8.07
N GLU A 404 -29.64 -36.47 -8.28
CA GLU A 404 -29.11 -35.66 -7.19
C GLU A 404 -30.19 -35.34 -6.16
N ALA A 405 -31.41 -34.96 -6.58
CA ALA A 405 -32.54 -34.72 -5.69
C ALA A 405 -32.91 -35.96 -4.86
N GLU A 406 -32.86 -37.18 -5.44
CA GLU A 406 -33.06 -38.43 -4.73
C GLU A 406 -32.02 -38.62 -3.61
N ARG A 407 -30.74 -38.40 -3.93
CA ARG A 407 -29.62 -38.54 -2.97
C ARG A 407 -29.78 -37.55 -1.81
N PHE A 408 -30.21 -36.33 -2.09
CA PHE A 408 -30.49 -35.31 -1.06
C PHE A 408 -31.69 -35.72 -0.19
N SER A 409 -32.78 -36.12 -0.81
CA SER A 409 -34.02 -36.47 -0.10
C SER A 409 -33.89 -37.68 0.80
N THR A 410 -32.94 -38.58 0.50
CA THR A 410 -32.63 -39.78 1.27
C THR A 410 -31.51 -39.59 2.27
N GLY A 411 -30.87 -38.43 2.28
CA GLY A 411 -29.69 -38.15 3.12
C GLY A 411 -28.39 -38.86 2.65
N ALA A 412 -28.38 -39.38 1.43
CA ALA A 412 -27.18 -40.03 0.86
C ALA A 412 -26.09 -39.02 0.44
N LYS A 413 -26.47 -37.76 0.25
CA LYS A 413 -25.58 -36.63 -0.01
C LYS A 413 -26.16 -35.37 0.65
N GLU A 414 -25.32 -34.52 1.23
CA GLU A 414 -25.71 -33.22 1.74
C GLU A 414 -25.69 -32.19 0.59
N PRO A 415 -26.80 -31.48 0.36
CA PRO A 415 -26.88 -30.45 -0.66
C PRO A 415 -26.28 -29.12 -0.18
N THR A 416 -25.74 -28.34 -1.10
CA THR A 416 -25.44 -26.93 -0.89
C THR A 416 -26.73 -26.10 -0.90
N GLU A 417 -26.68 -24.87 -0.39
CA GLU A 417 -27.82 -23.94 -0.40
C GLU A 417 -28.38 -23.72 -1.80
N ILE A 418 -27.48 -23.52 -2.78
CA ILE A 418 -27.87 -23.30 -4.18
C ILE A 418 -28.56 -24.52 -4.78
N GLU A 419 -28.08 -25.74 -4.49
CA GLU A 419 -28.70 -27.01 -4.92
C GLU A 419 -30.10 -27.20 -4.31
N ILE A 420 -30.26 -26.78 -3.04
CA ILE A 420 -31.60 -26.81 -2.38
C ILE A 420 -32.57 -25.90 -3.12
N HIS A 421 -32.16 -24.67 -3.43
CA HIS A 421 -32.99 -23.71 -4.13
C HIS A 421 -33.32 -24.17 -5.55
N ALA A 422 -32.39 -24.74 -6.29
CA ALA A 422 -32.58 -25.28 -7.62
C ALA A 422 -33.60 -26.46 -7.60
N ALA A 423 -33.44 -27.39 -6.66
CA ALA A 423 -34.35 -28.53 -6.53
C ALA A 423 -35.80 -28.11 -6.28
N ASN A 424 -36.02 -27.02 -5.51
CA ASN A 424 -37.36 -26.52 -5.19
C ASN A 424 -37.87 -25.48 -6.20
N GLY A 425 -37.01 -24.87 -7.01
CA GLY A 425 -37.33 -23.78 -7.92
C GLY A 425 -37.63 -22.45 -7.22
N GLU A 426 -37.40 -22.37 -5.91
CA GLU A 426 -37.64 -21.21 -5.05
C GLU A 426 -36.70 -21.22 -3.86
N TYR A 427 -36.70 -20.13 -3.09
CA TYR A 427 -35.94 -20.08 -1.84
C TYR A 427 -36.45 -21.13 -0.85
N SER A 428 -35.59 -22.05 -0.45
CA SER A 428 -35.95 -23.19 0.42
C SER A 428 -34.79 -23.58 1.32
N THR A 429 -35.05 -24.33 2.37
CA THR A 429 -34.04 -24.75 3.39
C THR A 429 -33.74 -26.24 3.35
N SER A 430 -34.48 -27.03 2.53
CA SER A 430 -34.28 -28.49 2.45
C SER A 430 -34.82 -29.09 1.17
N VAL A 431 -34.29 -30.24 0.79
CA VAL A 431 -34.84 -31.10 -0.26
C VAL A 431 -35.58 -32.27 0.41
N THR A 432 -36.88 -32.39 0.15
CA THR A 432 -37.74 -33.41 0.75
C THR A 432 -38.07 -34.51 -0.27
N PRO A 433 -38.63 -35.67 0.15
CA PRO A 433 -39.18 -36.65 -0.78
C PRO A 433 -40.29 -36.09 -1.70
N ALA A 434 -41.05 -35.09 -1.23
CA ALA A 434 -42.03 -34.39 -2.06
C ALA A 434 -41.37 -33.53 -3.13
N THR A 435 -40.26 -32.85 -2.80
CA THR A 435 -39.41 -32.09 -3.77
C THR A 435 -38.90 -33.01 -4.87
N TYR A 436 -38.31 -34.16 -4.46
CA TYR A 436 -37.84 -35.18 -5.41
C TYR A 436 -38.94 -35.65 -6.33
N GLN A 437 -40.13 -36.01 -5.78
CA GLN A 437 -41.24 -36.50 -6.58
C GLN A 437 -41.78 -35.43 -7.56
N ALA A 438 -41.79 -34.19 -7.14
CA ALA A 438 -42.20 -33.07 -8.01
C ALA A 438 -41.24 -32.92 -9.19
N LEU A 439 -39.92 -32.99 -8.94
CA LEU A 439 -38.90 -32.90 -9.96
C LEU A 439 -38.93 -34.11 -10.93
N LEU A 440 -39.10 -35.33 -10.40
CA LEU A 440 -39.30 -36.53 -11.21
C LEU A 440 -40.51 -36.39 -12.15
N ASN A 441 -41.63 -35.91 -11.64
CA ASN A 441 -42.82 -35.69 -12.47
C ASN A 441 -42.58 -34.60 -13.54
N LYS A 442 -41.84 -33.53 -13.22
CA LYS A 442 -41.45 -32.47 -14.16
C LYS A 442 -40.65 -33.06 -15.32
N VAL A 443 -39.64 -33.89 -15.05
CA VAL A 443 -38.78 -34.50 -16.07
C VAL A 443 -39.53 -35.54 -16.89
N LEU A 444 -40.44 -36.32 -16.30
CA LEU A 444 -41.24 -37.33 -17.02
C LEU A 444 -42.40 -36.74 -17.85
N SER A 445 -42.75 -35.47 -17.65
CA SER A 445 -43.84 -34.79 -18.38
C SER A 445 -43.30 -34.01 -19.62
N VAL A 446 -42.02 -33.97 -19.85
CA VAL A 446 -41.35 -33.41 -21.02
C VAL A 446 -41.04 -34.54 -22.01
#